data_518430006cd1fa4b5eb434ada54f0167
#
_entry.id   518430006cd1fa4b5eb434ada54f0167
#
_cell.length_a   1.000
_cell.length_b   1.000
_cell.length_c   1.000
_cell.angle_alpha   90.00
_cell.angle_beta   90.00
_cell.angle_gamma   90.00
#
_symmetry.space_group_name_H-M   'P 1'
#
loop_
_entity.id
_entity.type
_entity.pdbx_description
1 polymer ?
#
loop_
_entity_poly.entity_id
_entity_poly.type
_entity_poly.pdbx_seq_one_letter_code
_entity_poly.pdbx_strand_id
1 'polypeptide(L)'
;MAREIVMDTETTGFEPHLGHRLVEIACLEIDDFLPTGRHFHVYIDPERDMPPDAERVHGLSSSFLRGKPKFAHPEVSHAFLEFVGDAPLIAHNATFDRAFINHELGVCGLNIVEDYRWIDTLALARKRFPGMANSLDALCKRFKISLSEREKHGALIDARLLAAVYLELKGGRERSLELTTQAQDTAAFAVANPSTYGARPRPLASRSTEAEREIHAAFIREVLKNDELWGRFGL
;
A
#
# COMPACT_ATOMS: atom_id res chain seq x y z
N MET A 1 -1.87 9.83 -11.07
CA MET A 1 -1.33 9.90 -9.71
C MET A 1 -2.51 9.79 -8.76
N ALA A 2 -2.48 8.79 -7.90
CA ALA A 2 -3.61 8.49 -7.02
C ALA A 2 -3.24 8.92 -5.59
N ARG A 3 -3.81 10.06 -5.16
CA ARG A 3 -3.75 10.52 -3.79
C ARG A 3 -4.49 9.54 -2.89
N GLU A 4 -3.83 9.05 -1.85
CA GLU A 4 -4.39 8.15 -0.83
C GLU A 4 -4.01 8.68 0.56
N ILE A 5 -4.79 8.34 1.57
CA ILE A 5 -4.54 8.75 2.96
C ILE A 5 -4.33 7.51 3.82
N VAL A 6 -3.15 7.38 4.39
CA VAL A 6 -2.86 6.36 5.40
C VAL A 6 -3.19 6.94 6.76
N MET A 7 -3.98 6.22 7.55
CA MET A 7 -4.42 6.70 8.84
C MET A 7 -4.38 5.63 9.93
N ASP A 8 -4.33 6.11 11.15
CA ASP A 8 -4.47 5.32 12.37
C ASP A 8 -5.15 6.16 13.45
N THR A 9 -5.81 5.51 14.39
CA THR A 9 -6.53 6.18 15.48
C THR A 9 -6.26 5.53 16.82
N GLU A 10 -6.20 6.36 17.89
CA GLU A 10 -6.24 5.87 19.26
C GLU A 10 -7.59 6.21 19.89
N THR A 11 -8.05 5.34 20.79
CA THR A 11 -9.40 5.39 21.34
C THR A 11 -9.42 5.06 22.84
N THR A 12 -10.50 5.38 23.51
CA THR A 12 -10.72 4.98 24.92
C THR A 12 -11.14 3.50 25.06
N GLY A 13 -11.24 2.72 23.97
CA GLY A 13 -11.64 1.32 23.99
C GLY A 13 -12.06 0.82 22.61
N PHE A 14 -12.82 -0.28 22.55
CA PHE A 14 -12.99 -1.01 21.29
C PHE A 14 -14.26 -0.69 20.51
N GLU A 15 -15.30 -0.19 21.16
CA GLU A 15 -16.63 -0.09 20.56
C GLU A 15 -17.25 1.30 20.78
N PRO A 16 -17.42 2.11 19.71
CA PRO A 16 -17.94 3.47 19.85
C PRO A 16 -19.38 3.51 20.37
N HIS A 17 -20.22 2.53 20.04
CA HIS A 17 -21.60 2.47 20.52
C HIS A 17 -21.73 2.15 22.03
N LEU A 18 -20.67 1.66 22.67
CA LEU A 18 -20.57 1.53 24.13
C LEU A 18 -20.06 2.81 24.81
N GLY A 19 -19.97 3.91 24.06
CA GLY A 19 -19.53 5.21 24.56
C GLY A 19 -18.03 5.39 24.59
N HIS A 20 -17.26 4.52 23.92
CA HIS A 20 -15.85 4.78 23.68
C HIS A 20 -15.67 5.86 22.60
N ARG A 21 -14.61 6.65 22.72
CA ARG A 21 -14.39 7.87 21.96
C ARG A 21 -12.98 7.88 21.34
N LEU A 22 -12.80 8.63 20.27
CA LEU A 22 -11.48 8.94 19.68
C LEU A 22 -10.67 9.85 20.61
N VAL A 23 -9.37 9.62 20.70
CA VAL A 23 -8.42 10.44 21.47
C VAL A 23 -7.24 10.95 20.66
N GLU A 24 -6.94 10.28 19.53
CA GLU A 24 -5.92 10.72 18.58
C GLU A 24 -6.33 10.29 17.17
N ILE A 25 -6.10 11.15 16.20
CA ILE A 25 -6.22 10.84 14.77
C ILE A 25 -4.94 11.29 14.09
N ALA A 26 -4.34 10.41 13.31
CA ALA A 26 -3.24 10.75 12.41
C ALA A 26 -3.53 10.28 11.00
N CYS A 27 -3.36 11.16 10.04
CA CYS A 27 -3.50 10.90 8.61
C CYS A 27 -2.25 11.37 7.89
N LEU A 28 -1.69 10.54 7.01
CA LEU A 28 -0.55 10.85 6.18
C LEU A 28 -0.97 10.77 4.71
N GLU A 29 -0.67 11.82 3.97
CA GLU A 29 -0.90 11.80 2.53
C GLU A 29 0.23 11.07 1.81
N ILE A 30 -0.16 10.16 0.93
CA ILE A 30 0.74 9.49 0.00
C ILE A 30 0.27 9.74 -1.44
N ASP A 31 1.20 9.83 -2.37
CA ASP A 31 0.94 9.89 -3.81
C ASP A 31 1.83 8.84 -4.49
N ASP A 32 1.24 7.98 -5.29
CA ASP A 32 1.93 6.81 -5.87
C ASP A 32 2.73 6.00 -4.81
N PHE A 33 2.11 5.75 -3.65
CA PHE A 33 2.65 5.04 -2.48
C PHE A 33 3.81 5.74 -1.74
N LEU A 34 4.17 6.97 -2.11
CA LEU A 34 5.24 7.73 -1.47
C LEU A 34 4.64 8.86 -0.61
N PRO A 35 5.14 9.06 0.63
CA PRO A 35 4.70 10.16 1.47
C PRO A 35 4.97 11.51 0.80
N THR A 36 3.96 12.38 0.77
CA THR A 36 4.09 13.76 0.25
C THR A 36 4.65 14.73 1.29
N GLY A 37 4.67 14.32 2.55
CA GLY A 37 5.00 15.16 3.70
C GLY A 37 3.79 15.89 4.29
N ARG A 38 2.65 15.93 3.61
CA ARG A 38 1.41 16.47 4.17
C ARG A 38 0.80 15.48 5.15
N HIS A 39 0.34 15.98 6.29
CA HIS A 39 -0.29 15.17 7.32
C HIS A 39 -1.33 15.98 8.09
N PHE A 40 -2.29 15.27 8.68
CA PHE A 40 -3.22 15.78 9.67
C PHE A 40 -2.99 14.97 10.94
N HIS A 41 -2.81 15.66 12.06
CA HIS A 41 -2.58 15.01 13.36
C HIS A 41 -3.22 15.84 14.46
N VAL A 42 -4.06 15.21 15.28
CA VAL A 42 -4.78 15.89 16.36
C VAL A 42 -5.00 14.97 17.55
N TYR A 43 -4.83 15.53 18.77
CA TYR A 43 -5.31 14.92 19.99
C TYR A 43 -6.68 15.48 20.34
N ILE A 44 -7.56 14.61 20.85
CA ILE A 44 -8.97 14.91 21.05
C ILE A 44 -9.34 14.69 22.53
N ASP A 45 -10.05 15.64 23.12
CA ASP A 45 -10.67 15.45 24.43
C ASP A 45 -11.91 14.52 24.26
N PRO A 46 -11.87 13.29 24.81
CA PRO A 46 -12.93 12.31 24.63
C PRO A 46 -14.17 12.62 25.48
N GLU A 47 -14.16 13.69 26.30
CA GLU A 47 -15.23 14.07 27.24
C GLU A 47 -15.57 12.96 28.25
N ARG A 48 -14.62 12.08 28.53
CA ARG A 48 -14.70 10.98 29.48
C ARG A 48 -13.34 10.63 30.05
N ASP A 49 -13.32 9.91 31.16
CA ASP A 49 -12.08 9.41 31.71
C ASP A 49 -11.45 8.32 30.83
N MET A 50 -10.14 8.32 30.78
CA MET A 50 -9.34 7.32 30.08
C MET A 50 -9.30 6.01 30.87
N PRO A 51 -9.75 4.89 30.31
CA PRO A 51 -9.57 3.59 30.93
C PRO A 51 -8.08 3.23 31.05
N PRO A 52 -7.63 2.68 32.21
CA PRO A 52 -6.21 2.35 32.44
C PRO A 52 -5.61 1.40 31.39
N ASP A 53 -6.42 0.51 30.85
CA ASP A 53 -5.97 -0.43 29.82
C ASP A 53 -5.65 0.28 28.51
N ALA A 54 -6.46 1.25 28.10
CA ALA A 54 -6.21 2.08 26.91
C ALA A 54 -4.98 2.97 27.12
N GLU A 55 -4.88 3.67 28.27
CA GLU A 55 -3.71 4.49 28.61
C GLU A 55 -2.42 3.68 28.60
N ARG A 56 -2.43 2.43 29.03
CA ARG A 56 -1.26 1.55 29.00
C ARG A 56 -0.80 1.28 27.57
N VAL A 57 -1.70 1.20 26.61
CA VAL A 57 -1.40 0.91 25.19
C VAL A 57 -0.78 2.14 24.51
N HIS A 58 -1.46 3.27 24.51
CA HIS A 58 -1.04 4.47 23.75
C HIS A 58 -0.39 5.56 24.62
N GLY A 59 -0.52 5.49 25.93
CA GLY A 59 0.16 6.41 26.87
C GLY A 59 -0.52 7.78 27.03
N LEU A 60 -1.69 8.00 26.45
CA LEU A 60 -2.42 9.27 26.54
C LEU A 60 -3.28 9.27 27.80
N SER A 61 -2.94 10.11 28.78
CA SER A 61 -3.69 10.22 30.03
C SER A 61 -4.89 11.16 29.91
N SER A 62 -5.89 10.98 30.79
CA SER A 62 -6.99 11.94 30.91
C SER A 62 -6.53 13.38 31.14
N SER A 63 -5.47 13.57 31.92
CA SER A 63 -4.91 14.91 32.21
C SER A 63 -4.28 15.56 30.98
N PHE A 64 -3.63 14.78 30.10
CA PHE A 64 -3.06 15.26 28.83
C PHE A 64 -4.14 15.67 27.82
N LEU A 65 -5.23 14.91 27.75
CA LEU A 65 -6.29 15.13 26.78
C LEU A 65 -7.28 16.22 27.20
N ARG A 66 -7.37 16.50 28.51
CA ARG A 66 -8.26 17.55 29.01
C ARG A 66 -7.88 18.90 28.45
N GLY A 67 -8.87 19.58 27.84
CA GLY A 67 -8.67 20.88 27.20
C GLY A 67 -8.14 20.83 25.76
N LYS A 68 -7.93 19.64 25.22
CA LYS A 68 -7.79 19.48 23.77
C LYS A 68 -9.13 19.75 23.06
N PRO A 69 -9.16 20.05 21.77
CA PRO A 69 -10.42 20.19 21.04
C PRO A 69 -11.21 18.88 21.08
N LYS A 70 -12.54 18.98 21.18
CA LYS A 70 -13.44 17.83 21.04
C LYS A 70 -13.58 17.46 19.57
N PHE A 71 -14.01 16.24 19.26
CA PHE A 71 -14.22 15.83 17.87
C PHE A 71 -15.21 16.76 17.13
N ALA A 72 -16.28 17.20 17.80
CA ALA A 72 -17.26 18.12 17.24
C ALA A 72 -16.72 19.52 16.90
N HIS A 73 -15.54 19.88 17.38
CA HIS A 73 -14.94 21.17 17.04
C HIS A 73 -14.54 21.21 15.55
N PRO A 74 -14.81 22.30 14.82
CA PRO A 74 -14.50 22.39 13.40
C PRO A 74 -13.03 22.16 13.05
N GLU A 75 -12.10 22.54 13.93
CA GLU A 75 -10.66 22.26 13.77
C GLU A 75 -10.31 20.77 13.78
N VAL A 76 -11.21 19.91 14.23
CA VAL A 76 -11.07 18.45 14.20
C VAL A 76 -11.92 17.87 13.09
N SER A 77 -13.25 17.96 13.21
CA SER A 77 -14.17 17.25 12.32
C SER A 77 -14.15 17.79 10.88
N HIS A 78 -14.22 19.13 10.70
CA HIS A 78 -14.20 19.71 9.35
C HIS A 78 -12.79 19.69 8.75
N ALA A 79 -11.75 19.97 9.54
CA ALA A 79 -10.37 19.87 9.08
C ALA A 79 -9.98 18.45 8.68
N PHE A 80 -10.47 17.43 9.41
CA PHE A 80 -10.32 16.02 9.02
C PHE A 80 -10.99 15.74 7.67
N LEU A 81 -12.27 16.14 7.51
CA LEU A 81 -12.99 15.93 6.24
C LEU A 81 -12.35 16.67 5.07
N GLU A 82 -11.88 17.91 5.29
CA GLU A 82 -11.15 18.68 4.29
C GLU A 82 -9.84 18.00 3.91
N PHE A 83 -9.09 17.51 4.90
CA PHE A 83 -7.82 16.83 4.65
C PHE A 83 -8.00 15.52 3.89
N VAL A 84 -8.98 14.69 4.23
CA VAL A 84 -9.19 13.42 3.55
C VAL A 84 -9.87 13.61 2.18
N GLY A 85 -10.69 14.64 2.00
CA GLY A 85 -11.44 14.90 0.77
C GLY A 85 -12.12 13.65 0.24
N ASP A 86 -11.94 13.34 -1.04
CA ASP A 86 -12.47 12.12 -1.69
C ASP A 86 -11.45 10.99 -1.78
N ALA A 87 -10.25 11.13 -1.18
CA ALA A 87 -9.21 10.13 -1.28
C ALA A 87 -9.58 8.81 -0.58
N PRO A 88 -9.09 7.66 -1.06
CA PRO A 88 -9.16 6.40 -0.32
C PRO A 88 -8.44 6.50 1.02
N LEU A 89 -9.00 5.87 2.06
CA LEU A 89 -8.45 5.80 3.41
C LEU A 89 -7.88 4.40 3.66
N ILE A 90 -6.63 4.35 4.05
CA ILE A 90 -5.88 3.12 4.28
C ILE A 90 -5.65 2.97 5.78
N ALA A 91 -6.16 1.90 6.37
CA ALA A 91 -5.95 1.58 7.77
C ALA A 91 -5.63 0.09 7.98
N HIS A 92 -5.07 -0.25 9.15
CA HIS A 92 -4.77 -1.64 9.49
C HIS A 92 -5.87 -2.21 10.39
N ASN A 93 -6.70 -3.10 9.87
CA ASN A 93 -8.01 -3.45 10.43
C ASN A 93 -9.00 -2.28 10.32
N ALA A 94 -9.14 -1.77 9.11
CA ALA A 94 -9.90 -0.55 8.79
C ALA A 94 -11.33 -0.50 9.33
N THR A 95 -11.93 -1.65 9.62
CA THR A 95 -13.27 -1.72 10.24
C THR A 95 -13.28 -1.01 11.59
N PHE A 96 -12.20 -1.05 12.36
CA PHE A 96 -12.07 -0.41 13.65
C PHE A 96 -12.08 1.12 13.50
N ASP A 97 -11.14 1.68 12.73
CA ASP A 97 -11.02 3.13 12.54
C ASP A 97 -12.29 3.71 11.90
N ARG A 98 -12.81 3.02 10.88
CA ARG A 98 -14.06 3.40 10.24
C ARG A 98 -15.24 3.50 11.23
N ALA A 99 -15.37 2.51 12.12
CA ALA A 99 -16.46 2.50 13.10
C ALA A 99 -16.41 3.73 14.01
N PHE A 100 -15.22 4.09 14.50
CA PHE A 100 -15.03 5.26 15.34
C PHE A 100 -15.23 6.57 14.58
N ILE A 101 -14.56 6.75 13.44
CA ILE A 101 -14.69 7.95 12.61
C ILE A 101 -16.14 8.19 12.21
N ASN A 102 -16.82 7.18 11.69
CA ASN A 102 -18.20 7.32 11.22
C ASN A 102 -19.19 7.52 12.38
N HIS A 103 -18.92 6.92 13.55
CA HIS A 103 -19.72 7.19 14.75
C HIS A 103 -19.61 8.66 15.16
N GLU A 104 -18.40 9.20 15.29
CA GLU A 104 -18.16 10.58 15.70
C GLU A 104 -18.73 11.59 14.68
N LEU A 105 -18.54 11.33 13.37
CA LEU A 105 -19.15 12.15 12.32
C LEU A 105 -20.67 12.13 12.39
N GLY A 106 -21.27 10.95 12.62
CA GLY A 106 -22.71 10.81 12.79
C GLY A 106 -23.26 11.57 14.01
N VAL A 107 -22.55 11.53 15.15
CA VAL A 107 -22.89 12.31 16.35
C VAL A 107 -22.87 13.82 16.06
N CYS A 108 -21.95 14.27 15.21
CA CYS A 108 -21.86 15.67 14.78
C CYS A 108 -22.86 16.06 13.69
N GLY A 109 -23.65 15.12 13.16
CA GLY A 109 -24.56 15.36 12.03
C GLY A 109 -23.85 15.61 10.70
N LEU A 110 -22.60 15.15 10.59
CA LEU A 110 -21.77 15.24 9.38
C LEU A 110 -21.90 13.99 8.52
N ASN A 111 -21.56 14.10 7.25
CA ASN A 111 -21.55 12.96 6.35
C ASN A 111 -20.47 11.95 6.77
N ILE A 112 -20.84 10.69 6.83
CA ILE A 112 -19.91 9.59 7.10
C ILE A 112 -19.02 9.32 5.89
N VAL A 113 -17.87 8.70 6.13
CA VAL A 113 -16.97 8.23 5.07
C VAL A 113 -17.50 6.90 4.55
N GLU A 114 -17.79 6.86 3.25
CA GLU A 114 -18.36 5.70 2.54
C GLU A 114 -17.45 4.46 2.65
N ASP A 115 -18.08 3.27 2.76
CA ASP A 115 -17.38 1.99 2.95
C ASP A 115 -16.40 1.66 1.83
N TYR A 116 -16.72 1.98 0.59
CA TYR A 116 -15.88 1.70 -0.58
C TYR A 116 -14.57 2.49 -0.61
N ARG A 117 -14.46 3.55 0.20
CA ARG A 117 -13.24 4.36 0.32
C ARG A 117 -12.19 3.73 1.23
N TRP A 118 -12.54 2.71 2.02
CA TRP A 118 -11.64 2.13 2.99
C TRP A 118 -10.85 0.96 2.39
N ILE A 119 -9.55 1.01 2.54
CA ILE A 119 -8.61 -0.05 2.16
C ILE A 119 -8.07 -0.67 3.44
N ASP A 120 -8.38 -1.94 3.67
CA ASP A 120 -7.92 -2.69 4.83
C ASP A 120 -6.61 -3.43 4.53
N THR A 121 -5.50 -2.95 5.09
CA THR A 121 -4.19 -3.58 4.92
C THR A 121 -4.08 -4.91 5.63
N LEU A 122 -4.85 -5.17 6.69
CA LEU A 122 -4.92 -6.49 7.35
C LEU A 122 -5.53 -7.53 6.40
N ALA A 123 -6.59 -7.16 5.67
CA ALA A 123 -7.19 -8.03 4.66
C ALA A 123 -6.21 -8.31 3.51
N LEU A 124 -5.49 -7.29 3.02
CA LEU A 124 -4.43 -7.45 2.02
C LEU A 124 -3.32 -8.38 2.51
N ALA A 125 -2.86 -8.18 3.75
CA ALA A 125 -1.81 -9.00 4.35
C ALA A 125 -2.24 -10.45 4.52
N ARG A 126 -3.46 -10.70 4.99
CA ARG A 126 -4.02 -12.06 5.11
C ARG A 126 -4.11 -12.78 3.77
N LYS A 127 -4.45 -12.06 2.71
CA LYS A 127 -4.46 -12.61 1.34
C LYS A 127 -3.05 -12.96 0.86
N ARG A 128 -2.06 -12.11 1.17
CA ARG A 128 -0.67 -12.31 0.73
C ARG A 128 0.08 -13.34 1.58
N PHE A 129 -0.23 -13.43 2.87
CA PHE A 129 0.43 -14.29 3.87
C PHE A 129 -0.59 -15.10 4.68
N PRO A 130 -1.30 -16.05 4.04
CA PRO A 130 -2.31 -16.84 4.72
C PRO A 130 -1.69 -17.68 5.84
N GLY A 131 -2.37 -17.75 7.00
CA GLY A 131 -1.93 -18.53 8.14
C GLY A 131 -0.76 -17.94 8.95
N MET A 132 -0.25 -16.75 8.58
CA MET A 132 0.83 -16.08 9.29
C MET A 132 0.30 -14.95 10.18
N ALA A 133 1.09 -14.52 11.17
CA ALA A 133 0.81 -13.32 11.94
C ALA A 133 0.87 -12.08 11.01
N ASN A 134 -0.20 -11.30 11.01
CA ASN A 134 -0.38 -10.14 10.12
C ASN A 134 -0.71 -8.85 10.90
N SER A 135 -0.35 -8.76 12.19
CA SER A 135 -0.37 -7.48 12.92
C SER A 135 0.62 -6.50 12.29
N LEU A 136 0.44 -5.19 12.52
CA LEU A 136 1.36 -4.17 12.02
C LEU A 136 2.81 -4.47 12.41
N ASP A 137 3.07 -4.87 13.67
CA ASP A 137 4.39 -5.28 14.14
C ASP A 137 4.95 -6.49 13.40
N ALA A 138 4.10 -7.51 13.17
CA ALA A 138 4.52 -8.70 12.46
C ALA A 138 4.90 -8.39 11.00
N LEU A 139 4.16 -7.47 10.37
CA LEU A 139 4.45 -7.01 9.02
C LEU A 139 5.71 -6.15 8.97
N CYS A 140 5.88 -5.21 9.92
CA CYS A 140 7.11 -4.42 10.04
C CYS A 140 8.35 -5.33 10.19
N LYS A 141 8.30 -6.32 11.08
CA LYS A 141 9.39 -7.29 11.24
C LYS A 141 9.67 -8.07 9.95
N ARG A 142 8.62 -8.53 9.26
CA ARG A 142 8.73 -9.28 8.00
C ARG A 142 9.36 -8.47 6.89
N PHE A 143 8.98 -7.19 6.76
CA PHE A 143 9.51 -6.28 5.75
C PHE A 143 10.77 -5.55 6.19
N LYS A 144 11.32 -5.87 7.38
CA LYS A 144 12.51 -5.22 7.96
C LYS A 144 12.37 -3.70 8.12
N ILE A 145 11.15 -3.25 8.43
CA ILE A 145 10.85 -1.87 8.78
C ILE A 145 11.22 -1.67 10.25
N SER A 146 12.01 -0.64 10.55
CA SER A 146 12.46 -0.36 11.91
C SER A 146 11.30 0.07 12.81
N LEU A 147 11.27 -0.50 14.01
CA LEU A 147 10.34 -0.13 15.08
C LEU A 147 11.03 0.71 16.17
N SER A 148 12.24 1.23 15.93
CA SER A 148 13.06 1.91 16.95
C SER A 148 12.43 3.16 17.54
N GLU A 149 11.51 3.81 16.82
CA GLU A 149 10.81 5.02 17.30
C GLU A 149 9.50 4.69 18.02
N ARG A 150 9.12 3.40 18.10
CA ARG A 150 7.84 2.96 18.67
C ARG A 150 8.02 2.41 20.09
N GLU A 151 8.10 3.28 21.08
CA GLU A 151 8.07 2.87 22.49
C GLU A 151 6.66 2.51 22.97
N LYS A 152 5.64 3.24 22.47
CA LYS A 152 4.22 3.01 22.71
C LYS A 152 3.47 3.13 21.38
N HIS A 153 2.22 2.67 21.37
CA HIS A 153 1.33 2.96 20.27
C HIS A 153 1.04 4.46 20.23
N GLY A 154 1.01 5.04 19.05
CA GLY A 154 0.68 6.43 18.80
C GLY A 154 0.30 6.57 17.35
N ALA A 155 -0.87 7.15 17.08
CA ALA A 155 -1.47 7.14 15.76
C ALA A 155 -0.53 7.68 14.66
N LEU A 156 0.27 8.71 14.95
CA LEU A 156 1.19 9.27 13.97
C LEU A 156 2.35 8.32 13.61
N ILE A 157 2.90 7.62 14.60
CA ILE A 157 3.99 6.65 14.38
C ILE A 157 3.43 5.44 13.64
N ASP A 158 2.28 4.94 14.08
CA ASP A 158 1.65 3.78 13.48
C ASP A 158 1.19 4.04 12.05
N ALA A 159 0.66 5.23 11.73
CA ALA A 159 0.37 5.64 10.36
C ALA A 159 1.63 5.69 9.47
N ARG A 160 2.79 6.14 9.98
CA ARG A 160 4.06 6.11 9.24
C ARG A 160 4.54 4.69 8.96
N LEU A 161 4.49 3.82 9.97
CA LEU A 161 4.82 2.41 9.81
C LEU A 161 3.86 1.74 8.82
N LEU A 162 2.57 2.06 8.91
CA LEU A 162 1.56 1.53 8.01
C LEU A 162 1.79 1.98 6.56
N ALA A 163 2.18 3.22 6.32
CA ALA A 163 2.52 3.70 4.97
C ALA A 163 3.67 2.87 4.35
N ALA A 164 4.72 2.57 5.13
CA ALA A 164 5.81 1.73 4.68
C ALA A 164 5.37 0.27 4.44
N VAL A 165 4.55 -0.28 5.33
CA VAL A 165 3.97 -1.63 5.17
C VAL A 165 3.05 -1.71 3.95
N TYR A 166 2.22 -0.69 3.71
CA TYR A 166 1.33 -0.65 2.56
C TYR A 166 2.10 -0.63 1.24
N LEU A 167 3.17 0.16 1.14
CA LEU A 167 4.07 0.15 0.00
C LEU A 167 4.61 -1.28 -0.28
N GLU A 168 5.07 -1.98 0.75
CA GLU A 168 5.59 -3.35 0.62
C GLU A 168 4.49 -4.35 0.24
N LEU A 169 3.27 -4.21 0.79
CA LEU A 169 2.13 -5.04 0.43
C LEU A 169 1.71 -4.86 -1.04
N LYS A 170 1.91 -3.67 -1.60
CA LYS A 170 1.61 -3.34 -3.01
C LYS A 170 2.72 -3.69 -3.98
N GLY A 171 3.81 -4.32 -3.52
CA GLY A 171 4.91 -4.77 -4.39
C GLY A 171 6.27 -4.14 -4.10
N GLY A 172 6.36 -3.28 -3.08
CA GLY A 172 7.61 -2.62 -2.68
C GLY A 172 8.05 -1.52 -3.63
N ARG A 173 9.29 -1.03 -3.43
CA ARG A 173 9.92 0.00 -4.27
C ARG A 173 10.26 -0.51 -5.68
N GLU A 174 10.43 -1.80 -5.84
CA GLU A 174 10.55 -2.43 -7.14
C GLU A 174 9.13 -2.63 -7.68
N ARG A 175 8.71 -1.72 -8.56
CA ARG A 175 7.50 -1.95 -9.36
C ARG A 175 7.76 -3.22 -10.16
N SER A 176 7.17 -4.34 -9.75
CA SER A 176 7.02 -5.46 -10.66
C SER A 176 6.30 -4.89 -11.87
N LEU A 177 6.91 -4.99 -13.05
CA LEU A 177 6.19 -4.85 -14.30
C LEU A 177 5.14 -5.96 -14.26
N GLU A 178 3.98 -5.67 -13.70
CA GLU A 178 2.79 -6.42 -14.00
C GLU A 178 2.55 -6.20 -15.48
N LEU A 179 3.13 -7.05 -16.29
CA LEU A 179 2.60 -7.36 -17.58
C LEU A 179 1.23 -7.97 -17.28
N THR A 180 0.25 -7.10 -17.02
CA THR A 180 -1.15 -7.49 -17.11
C THR A 180 -1.31 -7.99 -18.52
N THR A 181 -1.20 -9.28 -18.67
CA THR A 181 -1.95 -9.97 -19.70
C THR A 181 -3.42 -9.66 -19.37
N GLN A 182 -3.88 -8.48 -19.77
CA GLN A 182 -5.30 -8.29 -20.00
C GLN A 182 -5.65 -9.41 -20.98
N ALA A 183 -6.34 -10.40 -20.45
CA ALA A 183 -7.10 -11.33 -21.26
C ALA A 183 -8.29 -10.54 -21.87
N GLN A 184 -7.96 -9.44 -22.55
CA GLN A 184 -8.86 -8.69 -23.39
C GLN A 184 -8.39 -8.97 -24.82
N ASP A 185 -9.20 -9.78 -25.49
CA ASP A 185 -9.14 -10.01 -26.91
C ASP A 185 -7.81 -10.61 -27.44
N THR A 186 -7.47 -11.82 -27.00
CA THR A 186 -6.60 -12.72 -27.78
C THR A 186 -7.18 -13.07 -29.17
N ALA A 187 -8.33 -12.51 -29.54
CA ALA A 187 -8.87 -12.62 -30.90
C ALA A 187 -8.24 -11.61 -31.88
N ALA A 188 -7.52 -10.56 -31.42
CA ALA A 188 -6.93 -9.55 -32.30
C ALA A 188 -5.42 -9.70 -32.52
N PHE A 189 -4.72 -10.51 -31.73
CA PHE A 189 -3.36 -10.95 -32.02
C PHE A 189 -3.36 -12.43 -32.42
N ALA A 190 -4.13 -12.76 -33.43
CA ALA A 190 -3.78 -13.89 -34.26
C ALA A 190 -2.35 -13.57 -34.75
N VAL A 191 -1.37 -14.32 -34.24
CA VAL A 191 0.00 -14.28 -34.75
C VAL A 191 -0.17 -14.40 -36.26
N ALA A 192 0.09 -13.29 -36.96
CA ALA A 192 0.02 -13.29 -38.41
C ALA A 192 0.91 -14.45 -38.85
N ASN A 193 0.31 -15.39 -39.52
CA ASN A 193 0.95 -16.62 -39.94
C ASN A 193 2.27 -16.19 -40.62
N PRO A 194 3.47 -16.65 -40.20
CA PRO A 194 4.72 -16.21 -40.78
C PRO A 194 4.80 -16.35 -42.29
N SER A 195 3.87 -17.13 -42.89
CA SER A 195 3.70 -17.26 -44.33
C SER A 195 3.08 -16.02 -45.02
N THR A 196 2.55 -15.02 -44.26
CA THR A 196 1.95 -13.81 -44.88
C THR A 196 2.96 -12.65 -45.05
N TYR A 197 4.14 -12.75 -44.49
CA TYR A 197 5.19 -11.78 -44.77
C TYR A 197 5.95 -12.20 -46.04
N GLY A 198 5.76 -11.51 -47.13
CA GLY A 198 6.57 -11.70 -48.34
C GLY A 198 8.05 -11.55 -48.06
N ALA A 199 8.88 -12.17 -48.90
CA ALA A 199 10.34 -12.07 -48.79
C ALA A 199 10.74 -10.57 -48.68
N ARG A 200 11.65 -10.24 -47.77
CA ARG A 200 12.09 -8.87 -47.57
C ARG A 200 12.67 -8.30 -48.87
N PRO A 201 12.21 -7.13 -49.33
CA PRO A 201 12.62 -6.58 -50.64
C PRO A 201 14.14 -6.35 -50.79
N ARG A 202 14.84 -6.23 -49.64
CA ARG A 202 16.29 -6.13 -49.58
C ARG A 202 16.82 -6.97 -48.43
N PRO A 203 17.64 -7.99 -48.70
CA PRO A 203 18.31 -8.73 -47.62
C PRO A 203 19.24 -7.77 -46.85
N LEU A 204 19.26 -7.87 -45.53
CA LEU A 204 20.21 -7.13 -44.71
C LEU A 204 21.62 -7.69 -44.98
N ALA A 205 22.57 -6.79 -45.23
CA ALA A 205 23.97 -7.20 -45.23
C ALA A 205 24.33 -7.77 -43.83
N SER A 206 24.98 -8.92 -43.82
CA SER A 206 25.51 -9.49 -42.59
C SER A 206 26.46 -8.48 -41.92
N ARG A 207 26.24 -8.19 -40.65
CA ARG A 207 27.14 -7.35 -39.86
C ARG A 207 28.30 -8.13 -39.27
N SER A 208 28.25 -9.46 -39.30
CA SER A 208 29.34 -10.32 -38.83
C SER A 208 30.38 -10.46 -39.92
N THR A 209 31.66 -10.34 -39.54
CA THR A 209 32.78 -10.62 -40.37
C THR A 209 32.97 -12.13 -40.57
N GLU A 210 33.73 -12.54 -41.59
CA GLU A 210 34.05 -13.95 -41.82
C GLU A 210 34.78 -14.57 -40.63
N ALA A 211 35.75 -13.85 -40.05
CA ALA A 211 36.48 -14.28 -38.86
C ALA A 211 35.58 -14.48 -37.64
N GLU A 212 34.59 -13.60 -37.41
CA GLU A 212 33.63 -13.77 -36.32
C GLU A 212 32.74 -15.00 -36.52
N ARG A 213 32.35 -15.30 -37.74
CA ARG A 213 31.57 -16.50 -38.06
C ARG A 213 32.38 -17.78 -37.86
N GLU A 214 33.67 -17.79 -38.24
CA GLU A 214 34.56 -18.92 -38.00
C GLU A 214 34.74 -19.19 -36.48
N ILE A 215 35.01 -18.14 -35.70
CA ILE A 215 35.12 -18.24 -34.24
C ILE A 215 33.82 -18.77 -33.62
N HIS A 216 32.68 -18.27 -34.06
CA HIS A 216 31.39 -18.73 -33.59
C HIS A 216 31.10 -20.19 -33.94
N ALA A 217 31.41 -20.61 -35.16
CA ALA A 217 31.27 -21.99 -35.59
C ALA A 217 32.21 -22.95 -34.82
N ALA A 218 33.42 -22.50 -34.51
CA ALA A 218 34.33 -23.27 -33.64
C ALA A 218 33.78 -23.40 -32.21
N PHE A 219 33.28 -22.32 -31.65
CA PHE A 219 32.65 -22.32 -30.33
C PHE A 219 31.45 -23.29 -30.22
N ILE A 220 30.59 -23.29 -31.23
CA ILE A 220 29.43 -24.22 -31.27
C ILE A 220 29.92 -25.67 -31.24
N ARG A 221 30.94 -26.00 -32.08
CA ARG A 221 31.46 -27.37 -32.16
C ARG A 221 32.21 -27.85 -30.91
N GLU A 222 33.03 -26.97 -30.34
CA GLU A 222 33.92 -27.35 -29.24
C GLU A 222 33.29 -27.26 -27.87
N VAL A 223 32.49 -26.23 -27.63
CA VAL A 223 31.93 -25.94 -26.32
C VAL A 223 30.49 -26.47 -26.16
N LEU A 224 29.62 -26.21 -27.13
CA LEU A 224 28.22 -26.58 -27.02
C LEU A 224 27.96 -28.04 -27.41
N LYS A 225 28.84 -28.69 -28.18
CA LYS A 225 28.80 -30.11 -28.55
C LYS A 225 27.41 -30.61 -29.05
N ASN A 226 26.52 -29.72 -29.43
CA ASN A 226 25.17 -30.05 -29.86
C ASN A 226 24.69 -29.05 -30.91
N ASP A 227 24.62 -29.51 -32.14
CA ASP A 227 24.43 -28.71 -33.32
C ASP A 227 22.96 -28.60 -33.79
N GLU A 228 22.06 -29.36 -33.20
CA GLU A 228 20.68 -29.48 -33.70
C GLU A 228 19.88 -28.17 -33.64
N LEU A 229 20.11 -27.32 -32.66
CA LEU A 229 19.40 -26.05 -32.52
C LEU A 229 19.89 -24.97 -33.50
N TRP A 230 21.19 -24.90 -33.75
CA TRP A 230 21.81 -23.86 -34.58
C TRP A 230 21.76 -24.20 -36.07
N GLY A 231 21.77 -25.48 -36.42
CA GLY A 231 21.59 -25.93 -37.82
C GLY A 231 20.26 -25.50 -38.43
N ARG A 232 19.24 -25.24 -37.61
CA ARG A 232 17.94 -24.71 -38.07
C ARG A 232 17.98 -23.25 -38.52
N PHE A 233 19.01 -22.51 -38.15
CA PHE A 233 19.19 -21.10 -38.49
C PHE A 233 20.20 -20.87 -39.63
N GLY A 234 20.72 -21.94 -40.25
CA GLY A 234 21.58 -21.85 -41.40
C GLY A 234 22.98 -21.30 -41.08
N LEU A 235 23.48 -21.54 -39.87
CA LEU A 235 24.82 -21.17 -39.38
C LEU A 235 25.72 -22.39 -39.36
#